data_1eab28ae5ea8be0d986fb43ebcdf6dc9
#
_entry.id   1eab28ae5ea8be0d986fb43ebcdf6dc9
#
_cell.length_a   1.000
_cell.length_b   1.000
_cell.length_c   1.000
_cell.angle_alpha   90.00
_cell.angle_beta   90.00
_cell.angle_gamma   90.00
#
_symmetry.space_group_name_H-M   'P 1'
#
loop_
_entity.id
_entity.type
_entity.pdbx_description
1 polymer ?
#
loop_
_entity_poly.entity_id
_entity_poly.type
_entity_poly.pdbx_seq_one_letter_code
_entity_poly.pdbx_strand_id
1 'polypeptide(L)'
;MLGIPEQEDRSDWYKFMEPLLRDEESKSMFKMPAQYMFKDIPETGSHDDFIQYTIEQMDKFHINQAMIGFHEKSDVKIQAAKNHSDRFFFDLPVNPNIENEAENIKRHYETFGIKAVSAFPSGMYPQIAINDPKWHPIYEMCVELDLPFFCCVGVPGPRIPMAPQKVELVDEVCWYFPELKFVMRHGAEPWTALACKLMLKYPNLYYSTSAFSPKHYPQDIINFANTRGINKIMYAGYFPMGLSLDKIFAEMDSVPFKDEVWPKFLGENAQKLLKL
;
A
#
# COMPACT_ATOMS: atom_id res chain seq x y z
N MET A 1 -3.86 5.15 1.40
CA MET A 1 -3.07 4.51 2.46
C MET A 1 -2.42 5.60 3.29
N LEU A 2 -2.54 5.51 4.57
CA LEU A 2 -2.09 6.47 5.57
C LEU A 2 -1.40 5.70 6.70
N GLY A 3 -0.60 6.34 7.53
CA GLY A 3 -0.04 5.77 8.74
C GLY A 3 -0.39 6.61 9.95
N ILE A 4 -0.58 5.99 11.09
CA ILE A 4 -0.60 6.68 12.38
C ILE A 4 0.84 6.72 12.87
N PRO A 5 1.46 7.88 13.12
CA PRO A 5 2.77 7.94 13.76
C PRO A 5 2.62 7.47 15.22
N GLU A 6 3.46 6.51 15.62
CA GLU A 6 3.41 5.92 16.96
C GLU A 6 4.60 6.33 17.81
N GLN A 7 5.69 6.74 17.17
CA GLN A 7 6.95 7.11 17.80
C GLN A 7 7.78 7.97 16.86
N GLU A 8 8.66 8.78 17.41
CA GLU A 8 9.59 9.62 16.64
C GLU A 8 10.63 8.76 15.89
N ASP A 9 11.11 7.68 16.52
CA ASP A 9 12.06 6.76 15.90
C ASP A 9 11.32 5.64 15.14
N ARG A 10 11.43 5.69 13.82
CA ARG A 10 10.82 4.72 12.90
C ARG A 10 11.73 3.54 12.52
N SER A 11 12.91 3.43 13.16
CA SER A 11 13.89 2.39 12.82
C SER A 11 13.32 0.98 12.91
N ASP A 12 12.49 0.72 13.91
CA ASP A 12 11.87 -0.60 14.11
C ASP A 12 10.89 -0.98 13.00
N TRP A 13 10.30 0.00 12.30
CA TRP A 13 9.35 -0.27 11.21
C TRP A 13 9.98 -0.96 10.01
N TYR A 14 11.30 -0.83 9.85
CA TYR A 14 12.05 -1.34 8.70
C TYR A 14 13.07 -2.42 9.07
N LYS A 15 13.13 -2.80 10.35
CA LYS A 15 14.11 -3.77 10.86
C LYS A 15 14.09 -5.10 10.11
N PHE A 16 12.93 -5.51 9.60
CA PHE A 16 12.79 -6.73 8.81
C PHE A 16 13.63 -6.73 7.51
N MET A 17 14.01 -5.55 7.00
CA MET A 17 14.85 -5.41 5.79
C MET A 17 16.34 -5.35 6.09
N GLU A 18 16.76 -5.23 7.35
CA GLU A 18 18.18 -5.09 7.74
C GLU A 18 19.09 -6.11 7.04
N PRO A 19 18.74 -7.40 6.94
CA PRO A 19 19.59 -8.40 6.29
C PRO A 19 19.83 -8.16 4.79
N LEU A 20 19.01 -7.33 4.15
CA LEU A 20 19.09 -7.01 2.71
C LEU A 20 19.95 -5.79 2.41
N LEU A 21 20.21 -4.92 3.40
CA LEU A 21 20.98 -3.70 3.23
C LEU A 21 22.48 -4.02 3.20
N ARG A 22 23.18 -3.63 2.12
CA ARG A 22 24.57 -4.00 1.91
C ARG A 22 25.56 -2.86 2.10
N ASP A 23 25.14 -1.63 1.86
CA ASP A 23 26.00 -0.45 1.96
C ASP A 23 25.69 0.36 3.23
N GLU A 24 26.72 1.08 3.73
CA GLU A 24 26.62 1.85 4.97
C GLU A 24 25.65 3.02 4.88
N GLU A 25 25.49 3.63 3.69
CA GLU A 25 24.54 4.71 3.50
C GLU A 25 23.10 4.19 3.67
N SER A 26 22.76 3.05 3.05
CA SER A 26 21.44 2.40 3.24
C SER A 26 21.18 2.02 4.70
N LYS A 27 22.19 1.52 5.41
CA LYS A 27 22.07 1.22 6.85
C LYS A 27 21.87 2.49 7.68
N SER A 28 22.52 3.59 7.33
CA SER A 28 22.33 4.88 8.01
C SER A 28 20.94 5.49 7.80
N MET A 29 20.26 5.14 6.70
CA MET A 29 18.91 5.60 6.37
C MET A 29 17.79 4.73 6.99
N PHE A 30 18.07 4.00 8.05
CA PHE A 30 17.19 2.95 8.57
C PHE A 30 15.83 3.46 9.06
N LYS A 31 15.74 4.73 9.46
CA LYS A 31 14.46 5.39 9.84
C LYS A 31 13.46 5.50 8.67
N MET A 32 13.98 5.57 7.44
CA MET A 32 13.22 5.55 6.20
C MET A 32 14.14 5.10 5.05
N PRO A 33 14.23 3.80 4.74
CA PRO A 33 15.20 3.25 3.78
C PRO A 33 15.12 3.80 2.35
N ALA A 34 14.04 4.50 2.00
CA ALA A 34 13.85 5.19 0.74
C ALA A 34 13.95 6.72 0.85
N GLN A 35 14.46 7.27 1.95
CA GLN A 35 14.44 8.73 2.21
C GLN A 35 15.14 9.56 1.11
N TYR A 36 16.14 9.01 0.43
CA TYR A 36 16.85 9.68 -0.66
C TYR A 36 15.95 10.02 -1.86
N MET A 37 14.79 9.37 -1.98
CA MET A 37 13.79 9.63 -3.03
C MET A 37 12.87 10.80 -2.68
N PHE A 38 12.84 11.24 -1.44
CA PHE A 38 11.94 12.28 -0.96
C PHE A 38 12.70 13.51 -0.52
N LYS A 39 12.17 14.67 -0.92
CA LYS A 39 12.55 15.97 -0.36
C LYS A 39 11.54 16.27 0.75
N ASP A 40 11.89 16.94 1.79
CA ASP A 40 10.97 17.46 2.80
C ASP A 40 10.09 16.36 3.43
N ILE A 41 10.71 15.32 3.99
CA ILE A 41 10.01 14.26 4.74
C ILE A 41 9.29 14.90 5.93
N PRO A 42 7.98 14.63 6.13
CA PRO A 42 7.24 15.25 7.22
C PRO A 42 7.82 14.86 8.59
N GLU A 43 8.10 15.86 9.41
CA GLU A 43 8.36 15.67 10.82
C GLU A 43 7.00 15.67 11.55
N THR A 44 6.65 14.56 12.17
CA THR A 44 5.37 14.43 12.87
C THR A 44 5.42 14.93 14.31
N GLY A 45 6.61 15.07 14.88
CA GLY A 45 6.79 15.48 16.26
C GLY A 45 6.26 14.48 17.29
N SER A 46 6.25 14.88 18.55
CA SER A 46 5.66 14.13 19.65
C SER A 46 4.22 14.63 19.92
N HIS A 47 3.29 13.71 20.07
CA HIS A 47 1.87 14.00 20.36
C HIS A 47 1.40 13.16 21.53
N ASP A 48 0.56 13.73 22.39
CA ASP A 48 -0.08 12.99 23.48
C ASP A 48 -1.05 11.93 22.97
N ASP A 49 -1.71 12.21 21.82
CA ASP A 49 -2.61 11.30 21.12
C ASP A 49 -2.33 11.31 19.61
N PHE A 50 -1.63 10.30 19.13
CA PHE A 50 -1.32 10.13 17.71
C PHE A 50 -2.54 9.79 16.85
N ILE A 51 -3.57 9.17 17.42
CA ILE A 51 -4.81 8.87 16.71
C ILE A 51 -5.54 10.17 16.43
N GLN A 52 -5.75 10.99 17.46
CA GLN A 52 -6.41 12.28 17.33
C GLN A 52 -5.65 13.21 16.36
N TYR A 53 -4.32 13.29 16.48
CA TYR A 53 -3.48 14.01 15.51
C TYR A 53 -3.73 13.57 14.07
N THR A 54 -3.79 12.25 13.84
CA THR A 54 -4.02 11.71 12.50
C THR A 54 -5.41 12.05 11.98
N ILE A 55 -6.43 11.99 12.84
CA ILE A 55 -7.80 12.39 12.50
C ILE A 55 -7.87 13.87 12.12
N GLU A 56 -7.20 14.74 12.87
CA GLU A 56 -7.15 16.18 12.56
C GLU A 56 -6.48 16.44 11.20
N GLN A 57 -5.41 15.70 10.88
CA GLN A 57 -4.79 15.78 9.54
C GLN A 57 -5.75 15.28 8.45
N MET A 58 -6.52 14.23 8.69
CA MET A 58 -7.53 13.74 7.75
C MET A 58 -8.67 14.76 7.56
N ASP A 59 -9.17 15.34 8.63
CA ASP A 59 -10.28 16.31 8.60
C ASP A 59 -9.91 17.58 7.82
N LYS A 60 -8.68 18.04 7.96
CA LYS A 60 -8.14 19.18 7.20
C LYS A 60 -8.29 19.02 5.69
N PHE A 61 -8.25 17.80 5.18
CA PHE A 61 -8.34 17.45 3.75
C PHE A 61 -9.59 16.67 3.40
N HIS A 62 -10.61 16.68 4.26
CA HIS A 62 -11.89 15.97 4.05
C HIS A 62 -11.72 14.48 3.76
N ILE A 63 -10.73 13.83 4.38
CA ILE A 63 -10.52 12.39 4.28
C ILE A 63 -11.41 11.72 5.31
N ASN A 64 -12.47 11.10 4.85
CA ASN A 64 -13.45 10.45 5.76
C ASN A 64 -12.86 9.19 6.37
N GLN A 65 -12.21 8.33 5.57
CA GLN A 65 -11.67 7.05 6.02
C GLN A 65 -10.28 6.79 5.42
N ALA A 66 -9.45 6.07 6.16
CA ALA A 66 -8.12 5.70 5.70
C ALA A 66 -7.76 4.25 6.03
N MET A 67 -7.09 3.59 5.07
CA MET A 67 -6.47 2.29 5.28
C MET A 67 -5.12 2.43 5.99
N ILE A 68 -4.93 1.67 7.05
CA ILE A 68 -3.73 1.68 7.89
C ILE A 68 -3.21 0.25 8.06
N GLY A 69 -1.88 0.06 7.94
CA GLY A 69 -1.26 -1.24 8.21
C GLY A 69 -1.44 -1.65 9.67
N PHE A 70 -2.04 -2.82 9.90
CA PHE A 70 -2.31 -3.34 11.24
C PHE A 70 -1.10 -4.06 11.82
N HIS A 71 -0.91 -3.93 13.11
CA HIS A 71 0.08 -4.69 13.86
C HIS A 71 -0.44 -4.94 15.28
N GLU A 72 -0.60 -6.22 15.64
CA GLU A 72 -1.21 -6.62 16.93
C GLU A 72 -0.40 -6.24 18.18
N LYS A 73 0.88 -5.88 18.03
CA LYS A 73 1.72 -5.38 19.14
C LYS A 73 1.68 -3.86 19.30
N SER A 74 0.93 -3.16 18.46
CA SER A 74 0.76 -1.71 18.55
C SER A 74 -0.53 -1.37 19.29
N ASP A 75 -0.40 -0.85 20.50
CA ASP A 75 -1.54 -0.40 21.28
C ASP A 75 -2.33 0.72 20.57
N VAL A 76 -1.63 1.60 19.88
CA VAL A 76 -2.24 2.69 19.10
C VAL A 76 -3.13 2.14 17.99
N LYS A 77 -2.68 1.14 17.24
CA LYS A 77 -3.47 0.53 16.16
C LYS A 77 -4.65 -0.28 16.69
N ILE A 78 -4.45 -0.98 17.80
CA ILE A 78 -5.55 -1.69 18.49
C ILE A 78 -6.61 -0.70 18.98
N GLN A 79 -6.20 0.42 19.57
CA GLN A 79 -7.14 1.47 20.02
C GLN A 79 -7.86 2.12 18.84
N ALA A 80 -7.13 2.43 17.75
CA ALA A 80 -7.73 2.97 16.53
C ALA A 80 -8.77 2.02 15.94
N ALA A 81 -8.48 0.71 15.89
CA ALA A 81 -9.41 -0.31 15.41
C ALA A 81 -10.69 -0.40 16.27
N LYS A 82 -10.56 -0.29 17.59
CA LYS A 82 -11.69 -0.41 18.53
C LYS A 82 -12.55 0.84 18.63
N ASN A 83 -11.91 2.01 18.65
CA ASN A 83 -12.56 3.26 19.03
C ASN A 83 -12.87 4.17 17.85
N HIS A 84 -12.26 3.94 16.68
CA HIS A 84 -12.36 4.79 15.49
C HIS A 84 -12.53 3.95 14.21
N SER A 85 -13.33 2.89 14.27
CA SER A 85 -13.63 2.01 13.14
C SER A 85 -14.43 2.70 12.01
N ASP A 86 -15.04 3.85 12.32
CA ASP A 86 -15.67 4.75 11.36
C ASP A 86 -14.65 5.57 10.55
N ARG A 87 -13.43 5.73 11.05
CA ARG A 87 -12.35 6.52 10.44
C ARG A 87 -11.23 5.65 9.86
N PHE A 88 -10.95 4.51 10.47
CA PHE A 88 -9.85 3.64 10.08
C PHE A 88 -10.32 2.23 9.75
N PHE A 89 -9.77 1.71 8.68
CA PHE A 89 -9.83 0.28 8.36
C PHE A 89 -8.42 -0.24 8.11
N PHE A 90 -8.22 -1.54 8.23
CA PHE A 90 -6.88 -2.09 8.35
C PHE A 90 -6.55 -3.08 7.25
N ASP A 91 -5.32 -3.00 6.75
CA ASP A 91 -4.68 -4.10 6.02
C ASP A 91 -3.71 -4.84 6.94
N LEU A 92 -3.60 -6.15 6.75
CA LEU A 92 -2.64 -6.99 7.44
C LEU A 92 -1.40 -7.19 6.55
N PRO A 93 -0.22 -6.69 6.94
CA PRO A 93 1.03 -7.05 6.30
C PRO A 93 1.36 -8.52 6.54
N VAL A 94 1.66 -9.27 5.48
CA VAL A 94 1.93 -10.71 5.54
C VAL A 94 3.28 -11.09 4.94
N ASN A 95 3.80 -12.25 5.37
CA ASN A 95 5.07 -12.79 4.90
C ASN A 95 4.98 -14.31 4.69
N PRO A 96 5.10 -14.85 3.48
CA PRO A 96 4.99 -16.27 3.19
C PRO A 96 6.13 -17.12 3.76
N ASN A 97 7.13 -16.51 4.40
CA ASN A 97 8.16 -17.21 5.17
C ASN A 97 7.68 -17.58 6.58
N ILE A 98 6.53 -17.06 7.02
CA ILE A 98 5.93 -17.39 8.33
C ILE A 98 5.02 -18.58 8.15
N GLU A 99 5.17 -19.58 9.02
CA GLU A 99 4.30 -20.75 9.03
C GLU A 99 2.87 -20.36 9.40
N ASN A 100 1.89 -20.98 8.75
CA ASN A 100 0.45 -20.77 9.01
C ASN A 100 -0.01 -19.32 8.80
N GLU A 101 0.61 -18.61 7.86
CA GLU A 101 0.27 -17.19 7.61
C GLU A 101 -1.17 -17.03 7.06
N ALA A 102 -1.69 -18.04 6.35
CA ALA A 102 -3.08 -18.03 5.89
C ALA A 102 -4.06 -18.10 7.09
N GLU A 103 -3.82 -18.97 8.06
CA GLU A 103 -4.60 -19.04 9.30
C GLU A 103 -4.46 -17.76 10.13
N ASN A 104 -3.30 -17.12 10.10
CA ASN A 104 -3.08 -15.84 10.73
C ASN A 104 -3.95 -14.74 10.10
N ILE A 105 -4.11 -14.73 8.77
CA ILE A 105 -5.03 -13.82 8.07
C ILE A 105 -6.46 -14.06 8.56
N LYS A 106 -6.92 -15.30 8.58
CA LYS A 106 -8.28 -15.66 9.04
C LYS A 106 -8.53 -15.19 10.47
N ARG A 107 -7.59 -15.46 11.38
CA ARG A 107 -7.67 -15.03 12.78
C ARG A 107 -7.79 -13.49 12.89
N HIS A 108 -7.00 -12.74 12.13
CA HIS A 108 -7.07 -11.27 12.15
C HIS A 108 -8.36 -10.75 11.52
N TYR A 109 -8.86 -11.39 10.48
CA TYR A 109 -10.15 -11.07 9.89
C TYR A 109 -11.29 -11.23 10.89
N GLU A 110 -11.33 -12.36 11.60
CA GLU A 110 -12.37 -12.65 12.60
C GLU A 110 -12.26 -11.78 13.86
N THR A 111 -11.03 -11.47 14.31
CA THR A 111 -10.80 -10.75 15.57
C THR A 111 -10.84 -9.25 15.43
N PHE A 112 -10.29 -8.71 14.35
CA PHE A 112 -10.06 -7.27 14.17
C PHE A 112 -10.79 -6.68 12.95
N GLY A 113 -11.44 -7.51 12.14
CA GLY A 113 -12.20 -7.05 10.97
C GLY A 113 -11.32 -6.40 9.90
N ILE A 114 -10.09 -6.92 9.69
CA ILE A 114 -9.22 -6.40 8.61
C ILE A 114 -9.96 -6.42 7.28
N LYS A 115 -9.70 -5.43 6.42
CA LYS A 115 -10.37 -5.25 5.12
C LYS A 115 -9.49 -5.57 3.92
N ALA A 116 -8.21 -5.78 4.16
CA ALA A 116 -7.22 -6.08 3.11
C ALA A 116 -6.03 -6.84 3.70
N VAL A 117 -5.24 -7.41 2.81
CA VAL A 117 -3.93 -8.02 3.11
C VAL A 117 -2.88 -7.28 2.29
N SER A 118 -1.67 -7.11 2.81
CA SER A 118 -0.61 -6.41 2.08
C SER A 118 0.74 -7.12 2.14
N ALA A 119 1.57 -6.90 1.10
CA ALA A 119 2.89 -7.51 1.02
C ALA A 119 3.95 -6.60 0.39
N PHE A 120 5.19 -6.80 0.82
CA PHE A 120 6.38 -6.18 0.24
C PHE A 120 7.41 -7.28 -0.12
N PRO A 121 7.27 -7.96 -1.27
CA PRO A 121 8.07 -9.13 -1.63
C PRO A 121 9.58 -8.90 -1.64
N SER A 122 10.03 -7.75 -2.17
CA SER A 122 11.45 -7.38 -2.16
C SER A 122 12.01 -7.07 -0.77
N GLY A 123 11.17 -6.66 0.17
CA GLY A 123 11.59 -6.35 1.55
C GLY A 123 11.73 -7.56 2.46
N MET A 124 11.24 -8.71 2.06
CA MET A 124 11.28 -9.93 2.89
C MET A 124 12.65 -10.59 2.86
N TYR A 125 13.00 -11.31 3.92
CA TYR A 125 14.20 -12.12 3.96
C TYR A 125 13.89 -13.55 4.45
N PRO A 126 14.19 -14.59 3.62
CA PRO A 126 14.56 -14.49 2.21
C PRO A 126 13.49 -13.84 1.35
N GLN A 127 13.90 -13.21 0.25
CA GLN A 127 12.97 -12.64 -0.72
C GLN A 127 12.18 -13.74 -1.43
N ILE A 128 10.86 -13.54 -1.60
CA ILE A 128 9.97 -14.49 -2.28
C ILE A 128 9.27 -13.77 -3.44
N ALA A 129 9.43 -14.31 -4.64
CA ALA A 129 8.80 -13.74 -5.84
C ALA A 129 7.27 -13.80 -5.75
N ILE A 130 6.58 -12.79 -6.31
CA ILE A 130 5.10 -12.66 -6.26
C ILE A 130 4.40 -13.94 -6.74
N ASN A 131 4.95 -14.61 -7.76
CA ASN A 131 4.41 -15.84 -8.35
C ASN A 131 4.92 -17.14 -7.72
N ASP A 132 5.70 -17.07 -6.63
CA ASP A 132 6.20 -18.27 -5.94
C ASP A 132 5.04 -19.03 -5.27
N PRO A 133 4.98 -20.37 -5.39
CA PRO A 133 3.93 -21.19 -4.76
C PRO A 133 3.76 -21.00 -3.24
N LYS A 134 4.76 -20.49 -2.54
CA LYS A 134 4.62 -20.14 -1.12
C LYS A 134 3.54 -19.09 -0.84
N TRP A 135 3.18 -18.28 -1.83
CA TRP A 135 2.08 -17.33 -1.72
C TRP A 135 0.70 -17.97 -1.88
N HIS A 136 0.59 -19.16 -2.51
CA HIS A 136 -0.70 -19.75 -2.86
C HIS A 136 -1.66 -19.85 -1.66
N PRO A 137 -1.26 -20.35 -0.48
CA PRO A 137 -2.19 -20.42 0.67
C PRO A 137 -2.70 -19.04 1.10
N ILE A 138 -1.87 -17.98 0.97
CA ILE A 138 -2.26 -16.60 1.28
C ILE A 138 -3.26 -16.09 0.23
N TYR A 139 -3.01 -16.34 -1.07
CA TYR A 139 -3.92 -15.94 -2.15
C TYR A 139 -5.27 -16.66 -2.05
N GLU A 140 -5.26 -17.96 -1.77
CA GLU A 140 -6.47 -18.76 -1.54
C GLU A 140 -7.28 -18.22 -0.36
N MET A 141 -6.64 -17.89 0.75
CA MET A 141 -7.30 -17.28 1.91
C MET A 141 -7.87 -15.90 1.59
N CYS A 142 -7.16 -15.09 0.82
CA CYS A 142 -7.68 -13.80 0.35
C CYS A 142 -8.92 -13.97 -0.53
N VAL A 143 -8.96 -14.98 -1.40
CA VAL A 143 -10.13 -15.31 -2.22
C VAL A 143 -11.28 -15.82 -1.33
N GLU A 144 -11.02 -16.75 -0.40
CA GLU A 144 -12.03 -17.31 0.51
C GLU A 144 -12.72 -16.22 1.33
N LEU A 145 -11.96 -15.27 1.87
CA LEU A 145 -12.46 -14.18 2.70
C LEU A 145 -12.88 -12.93 1.89
N ASP A 146 -12.73 -12.98 0.56
CA ASP A 146 -12.97 -11.85 -0.34
C ASP A 146 -12.18 -10.59 0.02
N LEU A 147 -10.95 -10.75 0.52
CA LEU A 147 -10.02 -9.68 0.88
C LEU A 147 -9.15 -9.28 -0.30
N PRO A 148 -9.06 -7.98 -0.66
CA PRO A 148 -8.08 -7.51 -1.63
C PRO A 148 -6.65 -7.68 -1.12
N PHE A 149 -5.75 -8.09 -2.01
CA PHE A 149 -4.32 -8.25 -1.76
C PHE A 149 -3.52 -7.10 -2.37
N PHE A 150 -2.96 -6.24 -1.52
CA PHE A 150 -2.17 -5.08 -1.91
C PHE A 150 -0.68 -5.44 -1.95
N CYS A 151 -0.07 -5.44 -3.12
CA CYS A 151 1.31 -5.86 -3.31
C CYS A 151 2.19 -4.74 -3.85
N CYS A 152 3.37 -4.55 -3.22
CA CYS A 152 4.40 -3.71 -3.82
C CYS A 152 4.90 -4.34 -5.12
N VAL A 153 4.89 -3.56 -6.21
CA VAL A 153 5.36 -3.99 -7.54
C VAL A 153 6.23 -2.90 -8.17
N GLY A 154 7.13 -3.31 -9.06
CA GLY A 154 8.09 -2.40 -9.69
C GLY A 154 9.41 -2.32 -8.94
N VAL A 155 10.19 -1.27 -9.19
CA VAL A 155 11.48 -1.05 -8.51
C VAL A 155 11.22 -0.59 -7.08
N PRO A 156 11.75 -1.30 -6.05
CA PRO A 156 11.55 -0.89 -4.65
C PRO A 156 12.29 0.42 -4.36
N GLY A 157 11.71 1.25 -3.47
CA GLY A 157 12.35 2.47 -2.99
C GLY A 157 13.66 2.21 -2.23
N PRO A 158 13.73 1.30 -1.26
CA PRO A 158 14.99 0.89 -0.64
C PRO A 158 15.96 0.26 -1.66
N ARG A 159 17.28 0.39 -1.42
CA ARG A 159 18.34 -0.20 -2.26
C ARG A 159 18.47 -1.70 -2.03
N ILE A 160 17.45 -2.44 -2.47
CA ILE A 160 17.34 -3.91 -2.36
C ILE A 160 16.97 -4.52 -3.73
N PRO A 161 17.23 -5.82 -3.96
CA PRO A 161 16.90 -6.44 -5.25
C PRO A 161 15.41 -6.40 -5.59
N MET A 162 15.08 -6.02 -6.83
CA MET A 162 13.71 -5.84 -7.32
C MET A 162 13.07 -7.09 -7.91
N ALA A 163 13.88 -8.15 -8.19
CA ALA A 163 13.43 -9.32 -8.94
C ALA A 163 12.12 -9.94 -8.40
N PRO A 164 11.89 -10.01 -7.07
CA PRO A 164 10.69 -10.64 -6.52
C PRO A 164 9.37 -9.91 -6.81
N GLN A 165 9.42 -8.63 -7.19
CA GLN A 165 8.21 -7.81 -7.37
C GLN A 165 8.11 -7.14 -8.75
N LYS A 166 8.67 -7.77 -9.79
CA LYS A 166 8.48 -7.32 -11.16
C LYS A 166 7.02 -7.45 -11.58
N VAL A 167 6.54 -6.46 -12.34
CA VAL A 167 5.14 -6.41 -12.83
C VAL A 167 4.77 -7.64 -13.67
N GLU A 168 5.71 -8.18 -14.45
CA GLU A 168 5.49 -9.37 -15.29
C GLU A 168 5.03 -10.60 -14.49
N LEU A 169 5.47 -10.74 -13.23
CA LEU A 169 5.10 -11.86 -12.36
C LEU A 169 3.61 -11.85 -11.94
N VAL A 170 2.97 -10.68 -12.01
CA VAL A 170 1.55 -10.54 -11.69
C VAL A 170 0.67 -11.25 -12.72
N ASP A 171 1.15 -11.41 -13.96
CA ASP A 171 0.42 -12.12 -15.02
C ASP A 171 0.06 -13.55 -14.61
N GLU A 172 1.03 -14.28 -14.08
CA GLU A 172 0.86 -15.67 -13.65
C GLU A 172 -0.06 -15.77 -12.42
N VAL A 173 0.09 -14.86 -11.45
CA VAL A 173 -0.77 -14.83 -10.26
C VAL A 173 -2.24 -14.61 -10.65
N CYS A 174 -2.51 -13.61 -11.49
CA CYS A 174 -3.88 -13.33 -11.93
C CYS A 174 -4.47 -14.46 -12.81
N TRP A 175 -3.63 -15.24 -13.45
CA TRP A 175 -4.07 -16.39 -14.23
C TRP A 175 -4.43 -17.59 -13.34
N TYR A 176 -3.63 -17.88 -12.30
CA TYR A 176 -3.90 -18.97 -11.35
C TYR A 176 -5.05 -18.64 -10.38
N PHE A 177 -5.19 -17.37 -10.00
CA PHE A 177 -6.18 -16.88 -9.02
C PHE A 177 -7.08 -15.80 -9.64
N PRO A 178 -7.97 -16.16 -10.59
CA PRO A 178 -8.80 -15.18 -11.32
C PRO A 178 -9.78 -14.42 -10.42
N GLU A 179 -10.16 -14.97 -9.26
CA GLU A 179 -11.02 -14.33 -8.28
C GLU A 179 -10.26 -13.37 -7.34
N LEU A 180 -8.93 -13.50 -7.25
CA LEU A 180 -8.12 -12.66 -6.37
C LEU A 180 -8.17 -11.20 -6.80
N LYS A 181 -8.60 -10.32 -5.90
CA LYS A 181 -8.55 -8.88 -6.08
C LYS A 181 -7.12 -8.40 -5.81
N PHE A 182 -6.29 -8.33 -6.83
CA PHE A 182 -4.89 -7.93 -6.70
C PHE A 182 -4.73 -6.44 -6.96
N VAL A 183 -4.10 -5.70 -6.04
CA VAL A 183 -3.83 -4.27 -6.15
C VAL A 183 -2.32 -4.03 -6.21
N MET A 184 -1.84 -3.58 -7.36
CA MET A 184 -0.46 -3.11 -7.53
C MET A 184 -0.29 -1.78 -6.80
N ARG A 185 0.73 -1.66 -5.94
CA ARG A 185 1.06 -0.43 -5.24
C ARG A 185 2.52 -0.03 -5.41
N HIS A 186 2.84 1.22 -5.10
CA HIS A 186 4.17 1.81 -5.20
C HIS A 186 4.71 1.92 -6.63
N GLY A 187 3.82 2.26 -7.60
CA GLY A 187 4.20 2.80 -8.89
C GLY A 187 4.26 1.83 -10.05
N ALA A 188 4.58 0.56 -9.85
CA ALA A 188 4.83 -0.41 -10.93
C ALA A 188 5.93 0.02 -11.93
N GLU A 189 6.70 1.07 -11.61
CA GLU A 189 7.76 1.57 -12.48
C GLU A 189 8.96 0.61 -12.56
N PRO A 190 9.62 0.56 -13.73
CA PRO A 190 9.32 1.30 -14.97
C PRO A 190 8.30 0.60 -15.90
N TRP A 191 7.58 -0.43 -15.45
CA TRP A 191 6.67 -1.27 -16.26
C TRP A 191 5.22 -0.79 -16.24
N THR A 192 4.98 0.52 -16.17
CA THR A 192 3.62 1.11 -16.10
C THR A 192 2.76 0.78 -17.32
N ALA A 193 3.34 0.79 -18.52
CA ALA A 193 2.65 0.37 -19.74
C ALA A 193 2.21 -1.11 -19.67
N LEU A 194 3.06 -2.00 -19.14
CA LEU A 194 2.71 -3.41 -18.91
C LEU A 194 1.62 -3.53 -17.85
N ALA A 195 1.72 -2.79 -16.74
CA ALA A 195 0.69 -2.78 -15.70
C ALA A 195 -0.69 -2.40 -16.26
N CYS A 196 -0.77 -1.38 -17.12
CA CYS A 196 -2.01 -1.00 -17.83
C CYS A 196 -2.54 -2.13 -18.72
N LYS A 197 -1.64 -2.83 -19.45
CA LYS A 197 -2.04 -3.97 -20.29
C LYS A 197 -2.56 -5.15 -19.47
N LEU A 198 -1.93 -5.45 -18.34
CA LEU A 198 -2.39 -6.49 -17.43
C LEU A 198 -3.74 -6.12 -16.77
N MET A 199 -3.95 -4.86 -16.39
CA MET A 199 -5.25 -4.41 -15.89
C MET A 199 -6.38 -4.47 -16.94
N LEU A 200 -6.06 -4.34 -18.23
CA LEU A 200 -7.02 -4.61 -19.31
C LEU A 200 -7.32 -6.10 -19.48
N LYS A 201 -6.31 -6.95 -19.29
CA LYS A 201 -6.39 -8.42 -19.43
C LYS A 201 -7.17 -9.05 -18.27
N TYR A 202 -6.93 -8.58 -17.04
CA TYR A 202 -7.48 -9.18 -15.82
C TYR A 202 -8.52 -8.29 -15.14
N PRO A 203 -9.76 -8.77 -14.98
CA PRO A 203 -10.83 -7.97 -14.39
C PRO A 203 -10.59 -7.59 -12.94
N ASN A 204 -9.92 -8.42 -12.15
CA ASN A 204 -9.66 -8.24 -10.72
C ASN A 204 -8.26 -7.69 -10.40
N LEU A 205 -7.57 -7.12 -11.39
CA LEU A 205 -6.30 -6.42 -11.19
C LEU A 205 -6.53 -4.90 -11.13
N TYR A 206 -5.96 -4.26 -10.11
CA TYR A 206 -6.12 -2.84 -9.78
C TYR A 206 -4.78 -2.17 -9.52
N TYR A 207 -4.79 -0.85 -9.35
CA TYR A 207 -3.59 -0.06 -9.08
C TYR A 207 -3.89 1.05 -8.06
N SER A 208 -2.94 1.32 -7.17
CA SER A 208 -2.98 2.45 -6.25
C SER A 208 -1.72 3.31 -6.36
N THR A 209 -1.89 4.63 -6.26
CA THR A 209 -0.82 5.63 -6.47
C THR A 209 0.10 5.84 -5.28
N SER A 210 0.10 4.95 -4.30
CA SER A 210 0.90 5.12 -3.07
C SER A 210 2.37 5.40 -3.34
N ALA A 211 3.00 6.16 -2.45
CA ALA A 211 4.39 6.60 -2.47
C ALA A 211 4.76 7.65 -3.52
N PHE A 212 3.87 8.01 -4.43
CA PHE A 212 4.12 9.05 -5.43
C PHE A 212 3.45 10.37 -5.06
N SER A 213 4.21 11.45 -5.19
CA SER A 213 3.66 12.81 -5.22
C SER A 213 2.83 12.97 -6.50
N PRO A 214 1.65 13.63 -6.46
CA PRO A 214 0.73 13.67 -7.62
C PRO A 214 1.36 14.15 -8.93
N LYS A 215 2.24 15.13 -8.89
CA LYS A 215 2.97 15.61 -10.09
C LYS A 215 3.89 14.57 -10.74
N HIS A 216 4.16 13.46 -10.05
CA HIS A 216 5.00 12.37 -10.54
C HIS A 216 4.18 11.11 -10.86
N TYR A 217 2.85 11.19 -10.91
CA TYR A 217 2.05 10.05 -11.34
C TYR A 217 2.41 9.66 -12.77
N PRO A 218 2.65 8.36 -13.03
CA PRO A 218 3.07 7.91 -14.36
C PRO A 218 2.03 8.25 -15.43
N GLN A 219 2.50 8.78 -16.57
CA GLN A 219 1.62 9.22 -17.67
C GLN A 219 0.76 8.08 -18.23
N ASP A 220 1.29 6.84 -18.27
CA ASP A 220 0.52 5.67 -18.71
C ASP A 220 -0.70 5.43 -17.80
N ILE A 221 -0.52 5.59 -16.49
CA ILE A 221 -1.59 5.43 -15.50
C ILE A 221 -2.63 6.54 -15.64
N ILE A 222 -2.20 7.78 -15.84
CA ILE A 222 -3.11 8.91 -16.08
C ILE A 222 -3.94 8.67 -17.35
N ASN A 223 -3.29 8.31 -18.45
CA ASN A 223 -3.95 8.01 -19.72
C ASN A 223 -4.93 6.83 -19.60
N PHE A 224 -4.54 5.81 -18.85
CA PHE A 224 -5.38 4.64 -18.60
C PHE A 224 -6.59 5.00 -17.75
N ALA A 225 -6.42 5.76 -16.67
CA ALA A 225 -7.53 6.25 -15.83
C ALA A 225 -8.54 7.08 -16.61
N ASN A 226 -8.06 7.96 -17.50
CA ASN A 226 -8.89 8.81 -18.38
C ASN A 226 -9.64 8.04 -19.48
N THR A 227 -9.45 6.74 -19.58
CA THR A 227 -10.04 5.91 -20.64
C THR A 227 -10.67 4.63 -20.07
N ARG A 228 -9.97 3.50 -20.14
CA ARG A 228 -10.48 2.18 -19.74
C ARG A 228 -10.27 1.84 -18.26
N GLY A 229 -9.36 2.54 -17.61
CA GLY A 229 -8.93 2.29 -16.23
C GLY A 229 -9.71 3.04 -15.16
N ILE A 230 -10.76 3.77 -15.51
CA ILE A 230 -11.52 4.63 -14.59
C ILE A 230 -11.98 3.93 -13.31
N ASN A 231 -12.28 2.63 -13.37
CA ASN A 231 -12.71 1.81 -12.24
C ASN A 231 -11.58 0.95 -11.64
N LYS A 232 -10.32 1.21 -12.04
CA LYS A 232 -9.17 0.38 -11.68
C LYS A 232 -8.11 1.10 -10.86
N ILE A 233 -8.09 2.43 -10.91
CA ILE A 233 -7.07 3.27 -10.32
C ILE A 233 -7.62 3.90 -9.04
N MET A 234 -6.86 3.79 -7.94
CA MET A 234 -7.24 4.31 -6.62
C MET A 234 -6.19 5.25 -6.07
N TYR A 235 -6.65 6.29 -5.37
CA TYR A 235 -5.79 7.14 -4.59
C TYR A 235 -5.21 6.39 -3.39
N ALA A 236 -3.93 6.55 -3.19
CA ALA A 236 -3.26 6.24 -1.94
C ALA A 236 -2.14 7.26 -1.69
N GLY A 237 -2.19 7.93 -0.56
CA GLY A 237 -1.13 8.83 -0.12
C GLY A 237 0.09 8.10 0.46
N TYR A 238 1.00 8.85 1.06
CA TYR A 238 2.19 8.30 1.72
C TYR A 238 2.52 9.06 3.01
N PHE A 239 1.50 9.62 3.65
CA PHE A 239 1.62 10.27 4.96
C PHE A 239 1.62 9.21 6.07
N PRO A 240 2.46 9.33 7.10
CA PRO A 240 3.50 10.34 7.32
C PRO A 240 4.89 9.91 6.81
N MET A 241 4.98 8.89 5.96
CA MET A 241 6.24 8.23 5.62
C MET A 241 7.20 9.12 4.80
N GLY A 242 6.73 9.71 3.72
CA GLY A 242 7.58 10.50 2.83
C GLY A 242 6.93 11.76 2.31
N LEU A 243 5.61 11.92 2.48
CA LEU A 243 4.83 13.04 1.96
C LEU A 243 3.86 13.57 3.01
N SER A 244 3.78 14.89 3.16
CA SER A 244 2.70 15.52 3.93
C SER A 244 1.40 15.54 3.12
N LEU A 245 0.25 15.57 3.79
CA LEU A 245 -1.03 15.75 3.13
C LEU A 245 -1.13 17.12 2.44
N ASP A 246 -0.57 18.18 3.05
CA ASP A 246 -0.49 19.51 2.43
C ASP A 246 0.18 19.46 1.05
N LYS A 247 1.31 18.80 0.94
CA LYS A 247 2.03 18.65 -0.35
C LYS A 247 1.23 17.83 -1.36
N ILE A 248 0.66 16.71 -0.92
CA ILE A 248 -0.15 15.85 -1.79
C ILE A 248 -1.33 16.62 -2.37
N PHE A 249 -2.13 17.29 -1.52
CA PHE A 249 -3.33 17.98 -1.98
C PHE A 249 -3.03 19.27 -2.73
N ALA A 250 -1.93 19.98 -2.43
CA ALA A 250 -1.48 21.10 -3.23
C ALA A 250 -1.04 20.73 -4.65
N GLU A 251 -0.54 19.52 -4.86
CA GLU A 251 -0.11 19.02 -6.17
C GLU A 251 -1.23 18.30 -6.96
N MET A 252 -2.36 17.98 -6.30
CA MET A 252 -3.44 17.18 -6.90
C MET A 252 -4.02 17.85 -8.16
N ASP A 253 -4.20 19.17 -8.15
CA ASP A 253 -4.73 19.93 -9.30
C ASP A 253 -3.82 19.86 -10.54
N SER A 254 -2.55 19.46 -10.37
CA SER A 254 -1.63 19.31 -11.50
C SER A 254 -1.84 18.01 -12.29
N VAL A 255 -2.62 17.05 -11.75
CA VAL A 255 -2.86 15.76 -12.39
C VAL A 255 -3.96 15.93 -13.46
N PRO A 256 -3.68 15.67 -14.75
CA PRO A 256 -4.64 15.93 -15.83
C PRO A 256 -5.68 14.79 -15.95
N PHE A 257 -6.38 14.48 -14.86
CA PHE A 257 -7.54 13.61 -14.88
C PHE A 257 -8.76 14.35 -15.41
N LYS A 258 -9.62 13.64 -16.13
CA LYS A 258 -10.95 14.11 -16.48
C LYS A 258 -11.86 14.19 -15.25
N ASP A 259 -12.86 15.06 -15.28
CA ASP A 259 -13.76 15.31 -14.15
C ASP A 259 -14.40 14.02 -13.63
N GLU A 260 -14.83 13.13 -14.51
CA GLU A 260 -15.45 11.85 -14.15
C GLU A 260 -14.50 10.85 -13.46
N VAL A 261 -13.18 11.05 -13.55
CA VAL A 261 -12.17 10.18 -12.90
C VAL A 261 -12.02 10.50 -11.43
N TRP A 262 -12.11 11.77 -11.05
CA TRP A 262 -11.80 12.24 -9.71
C TRP A 262 -12.59 11.54 -8.59
N PRO A 263 -13.94 11.44 -8.63
CA PRO A 263 -14.69 10.76 -7.57
C PRO A 263 -14.29 9.30 -7.42
N LYS A 264 -14.09 8.62 -8.54
CA LYS A 264 -13.67 7.21 -8.57
C LYS A 264 -12.29 7.00 -8.01
N PHE A 265 -11.34 7.84 -8.44
CA PHE A 265 -9.95 7.82 -8.00
C PHE A 265 -9.83 8.11 -6.51
N LEU A 266 -10.50 9.16 -6.02
CA LEU A 266 -10.37 9.63 -4.63
C LEU A 266 -11.06 8.72 -3.60
N GLY A 267 -12.11 7.99 -3.97
CA GLY A 267 -12.86 7.19 -2.99
C GLY A 267 -13.67 6.03 -3.54
N GLU A 268 -14.52 6.22 -4.58
CA GLU A 268 -15.52 5.24 -5.00
C GLU A 268 -14.91 3.87 -5.36
N ASN A 269 -13.75 3.84 -6.05
CA ASN A 269 -13.09 2.60 -6.41
C ASN A 269 -12.60 1.84 -5.17
N ALA A 270 -12.03 2.54 -4.19
CA ALA A 270 -11.58 1.93 -2.94
C ALA A 270 -12.76 1.42 -2.11
N GLN A 271 -13.83 2.23 -1.96
CA GLN A 271 -15.05 1.84 -1.26
C GLN A 271 -15.66 0.57 -1.85
N LYS A 272 -15.78 0.52 -3.18
CA LYS A 272 -16.33 -0.65 -3.87
C LYS A 272 -15.44 -1.90 -3.67
N LEU A 273 -14.11 -1.75 -3.80
CA LEU A 273 -13.17 -2.86 -3.68
C LEU A 273 -13.14 -3.44 -2.27
N LEU A 274 -13.13 -2.56 -1.26
CA LEU A 274 -12.98 -2.89 0.15
C LEU A 274 -14.30 -3.11 0.89
N LYS A 275 -15.44 -2.89 0.21
CA LYS A 275 -16.80 -3.00 0.78
C LYS A 275 -16.98 -2.14 2.03
N LEU A 276 -16.63 -0.85 1.90
CA LEU A 276 -16.77 0.17 2.94
C LEU A 276 -18.13 0.85 2.88
#